data_0ca5ca2c4a297990990e3ee615d3570e
#
_entry.id   0ca5ca2c4a297990990e3ee615d3570e
#
_cell.length_a   1.000
_cell.length_b   1.000
_cell.length_c   1.000
_cell.angle_alpha   90.00
_cell.angle_beta   90.00
_cell.angle_gamma   90.00
#
_symmetry.space_group_name_H-M   'P 1'
#
loop_
_entity.id
_entity.type
_entity.pdbx_description
1 polymer ?
#
loop_
_entity_poly.entity_id
_entity_poly.type
_entity_poly.pdbx_seq_one_letter_code
_entity_poly.pdbx_strand_id
1 'polypeptide(L)'
;LVFCEMYAGGKYDPPGENYEFSLGLNGLGSCATQYASRYMDVTVCRDGNEYKLHFQRGEIVGQMEVTPLTRKKTGTTIRWLPDLEVFTDIDIPLDYYRDVMKRQAVVNAGVTFRLRSEVSAGRFDTQDFLYENGIRDYIAELAGEDPITEPVCWEAERQGRDRADKPEYKVKLNIAWCFSNRVHLMEHYHNSSFLEHGGSPDKATRLAFVAALDKY
;
A
#
# COMPACT_ATOMS: atom_id res chain seq x y z
N LEU A 1 -5.34 2.85 20.95
CA LEU A 1 -4.25 3.68 20.39
C LEU A 1 -4.46 3.92 18.89
N VAL A 2 -4.23 2.93 18.00
CA VAL A 2 -4.16 3.10 16.53
C VAL A 2 -5.35 3.84 15.89
N PHE A 3 -6.56 3.68 16.43
CA PHE A 3 -7.79 4.31 15.92
C PHE A 3 -8.21 5.56 16.70
N CYS A 4 -7.64 5.81 17.87
CA CYS A 4 -8.10 6.87 18.77
C CYS A 4 -7.10 8.02 18.91
N GLU A 5 -5.83 7.75 18.64
CA GLU A 5 -4.75 8.72 18.87
C GLU A 5 -4.01 9.01 17.57
N MET A 6 -3.85 10.28 17.29
CA MET A 6 -2.97 10.73 16.21
C MET A 6 -1.51 10.49 16.61
N TYR A 7 -0.68 10.25 15.62
CA TYR A 7 0.75 9.99 15.82
C TYR A 7 1.06 8.73 16.64
N ALA A 8 0.12 7.79 16.77
CA ALA A 8 0.30 6.51 17.46
C ALA A 8 0.95 5.44 16.56
N GLY A 9 1.80 5.84 15.63
CA GLY A 9 2.52 4.93 14.72
C GLY A 9 3.70 4.27 15.41
N GLY A 10 3.91 2.96 15.16
CA GLY A 10 5.03 2.20 15.72
C GLY A 10 6.41 2.55 15.17
N LYS A 11 6.52 3.60 14.32
CA LYS A 11 7.78 4.02 13.67
C LYS A 11 8.49 5.16 14.38
N TYR A 12 7.94 5.64 15.49
CA TYR A 12 8.57 6.73 16.27
C TYR A 12 9.66 6.23 17.22
N ASP A 13 9.63 4.95 17.60
CA ASP A 13 10.71 4.33 18.33
C ASP A 13 11.89 3.98 17.39
N PRO A 14 13.13 3.87 17.92
CA PRO A 14 14.28 3.52 17.09
C PRO A 14 13.98 2.27 16.29
N PRO A 15 14.39 2.20 15.01
CA PRO A 15 13.90 1.27 14.04
C PRO A 15 14.13 -0.18 14.48
N GLY A 16 13.04 -0.82 14.87
CA GLY A 16 12.99 -2.28 14.86
C GLY A 16 12.90 -2.71 13.39
N GLU A 17 13.61 -3.75 13.02
CA GLU A 17 13.71 -4.27 11.64
C GLU A 17 12.35 -4.50 10.93
N ASN A 18 11.26 -4.56 11.68
CA ASN A 18 9.92 -4.89 11.20
C ASN A 18 9.14 -3.73 10.53
N TYR A 19 9.61 -2.48 10.63
CA TYR A 19 8.90 -1.30 10.13
C TYR A 19 9.60 -0.57 8.99
N GLU A 20 10.76 -1.04 8.58
CA GLU A 20 11.66 -0.36 7.64
C GLU A 20 11.02 -0.13 6.25
N PHE A 21 10.14 -1.04 5.81
CA PHE A 21 9.56 -1.06 4.47
C PHE A 21 8.04 -0.86 4.44
N SER A 22 7.41 -0.49 5.54
CA SER A 22 5.96 -0.35 5.59
C SER A 22 5.47 1.01 5.07
N LEU A 23 4.25 1.03 4.54
CA LEU A 23 3.53 2.23 4.18
C LEU A 23 3.18 3.05 5.44
N GLY A 24 3.15 4.37 5.31
CA GLY A 24 2.75 5.29 6.39
C GLY A 24 3.89 5.66 7.33
N LEU A 25 4.00 6.94 7.63
CA LEU A 25 5.06 7.50 8.46
C LEU A 25 4.52 8.06 9.79
N ASN A 26 3.33 8.62 9.77
CA ASN A 26 2.86 9.48 10.85
C ASN A 26 1.80 8.85 11.78
N GLY A 27 1.36 7.61 11.52
CA GLY A 27 0.31 6.96 12.34
C GLY A 27 -1.02 7.73 12.34
N LEU A 28 -1.35 8.41 11.24
CA LEU A 28 -2.55 9.24 11.13
C LEU A 28 -3.70 8.55 10.39
N GLY A 29 -3.41 7.69 9.39
CA GLY A 29 -4.40 7.20 8.46
C GLY A 29 -5.59 6.48 9.12
N SER A 30 -5.33 5.52 9.99
CA SER A 30 -6.40 4.76 10.66
C SER A 30 -7.24 5.63 11.59
N CYS A 31 -6.60 6.55 12.31
CA CYS A 31 -7.25 7.50 13.20
C CYS A 31 -8.13 8.48 12.38
N ALA A 32 -7.57 9.11 11.35
CA ALA A 32 -8.31 10.03 10.48
C ALA A 32 -9.51 9.37 9.81
N THR A 33 -9.35 8.13 9.29
CA THR A 33 -10.45 7.38 8.69
C THR A 33 -11.56 7.11 9.71
N GLN A 34 -11.19 6.77 10.94
CA GLN A 34 -12.17 6.51 12.00
C GLN A 34 -12.96 7.77 12.36
N TYR A 35 -12.30 8.92 12.52
CA TYR A 35 -12.95 10.20 12.83
C TYR A 35 -13.81 10.72 11.66
N ALA A 36 -13.45 10.41 10.44
CA ALA A 36 -14.21 10.80 9.23
C ALA A 36 -15.31 9.80 8.86
N SER A 37 -15.58 8.81 9.71
CA SER A 37 -16.57 7.77 9.46
C SER A 37 -17.83 8.00 10.28
N ARG A 38 -18.99 7.78 9.66
CA ARG A 38 -20.28 7.70 10.35
C ARG A 38 -20.29 6.58 11.39
N TYR A 39 -19.66 5.44 11.03
CA TYR A 39 -19.34 4.34 11.93
C TYR A 39 -18.13 3.58 11.45
N MET A 40 -17.44 2.92 12.39
CA MET A 40 -16.39 1.96 12.10
C MET A 40 -16.47 0.79 13.07
N ASP A 41 -16.48 -0.43 12.52
CA ASP A 41 -16.38 -1.68 13.27
C ASP A 41 -14.99 -2.26 13.05
N VAL A 42 -14.29 -2.56 14.12
CA VAL A 42 -12.98 -3.20 14.08
C VAL A 42 -13.07 -4.56 14.78
N THR A 43 -12.70 -5.62 14.06
CA THR A 43 -12.60 -6.97 14.60
C THR A 43 -11.18 -7.47 14.40
N VAL A 44 -10.53 -7.88 15.48
CA VAL A 44 -9.18 -8.46 15.47
C VAL A 44 -9.22 -9.86 16.07
N CYS A 45 -8.73 -10.84 15.30
CA CYS A 45 -8.52 -12.20 15.80
C CYS A 45 -7.03 -12.37 16.09
N ARG A 46 -6.68 -12.57 17.37
CA ARG A 46 -5.30 -12.72 17.83
C ARG A 46 -5.25 -13.48 19.15
N ASP A 47 -4.18 -14.24 19.35
CA ASP A 47 -3.88 -14.93 20.62
C ASP A 47 -5.03 -15.77 21.18
N GLY A 48 -5.80 -16.41 20.26
CA GLY A 48 -6.94 -17.27 20.64
C GLY A 48 -8.21 -16.51 20.99
N ASN A 49 -8.25 -15.19 20.81
CA ASN A 49 -9.43 -14.37 21.08
C ASN A 49 -9.85 -13.56 19.86
N GLU A 50 -11.14 -13.23 19.80
CA GLU A 50 -11.72 -12.21 18.92
C GLU A 50 -12.01 -10.96 19.75
N TYR A 51 -11.49 -9.83 19.31
CA TYR A 51 -11.67 -8.51 19.90
C TYR A 51 -12.54 -7.70 18.97
N LYS A 52 -13.62 -7.09 19.47
CA LYS A 52 -14.48 -6.20 18.70
C LYS A 52 -14.57 -4.83 19.34
N LEU A 53 -14.55 -3.80 18.53
CA LEU A 53 -14.72 -2.43 18.96
C LEU A 53 -15.56 -1.68 17.91
N HIS A 54 -16.54 -0.93 18.39
CA HIS A 54 -17.41 -0.10 17.57
C HIS A 54 -17.13 1.38 17.81
N PHE A 55 -17.07 2.14 16.72
CA PHE A 55 -16.94 3.59 16.75
C PHE A 55 -18.10 4.22 16.00
N GLN A 56 -18.53 5.38 16.47
CA GLN A 56 -19.52 6.22 15.80
C GLN A 56 -19.05 7.68 15.86
N ARG A 57 -18.82 8.28 14.70
CA ARG A 57 -18.38 9.69 14.54
C ARG A 57 -17.24 10.10 15.46
N GLY A 58 -16.21 9.30 15.51
CA GLY A 58 -15.03 9.57 16.33
C GLY A 58 -15.06 9.01 17.74
N GLU A 59 -16.22 8.65 18.25
CA GLU A 59 -16.40 8.20 19.62
C GLU A 59 -16.46 6.66 19.72
N ILE A 60 -15.87 6.11 20.78
CA ILE A 60 -16.03 4.68 21.11
C ILE A 60 -17.45 4.49 21.65
N VAL A 61 -18.19 3.55 21.08
CA VAL A 61 -19.52 3.16 21.55
C VAL A 61 -19.44 1.82 22.27
N GLY A 62 -19.81 1.83 23.54
CA GLY A 62 -19.74 0.63 24.40
C GLY A 62 -18.34 0.31 24.89
N GLN A 63 -18.08 -0.96 25.12
CA GLN A 63 -16.79 -1.49 25.58
C GLN A 63 -16.23 -2.47 24.54
N MET A 64 -14.93 -2.67 24.56
CA MET A 64 -14.30 -3.70 23.76
C MET A 64 -14.81 -5.08 24.16
N GLU A 65 -15.44 -5.78 23.23
CA GLU A 65 -15.87 -7.16 23.41
C GLU A 65 -14.71 -8.11 23.18
N VAL A 66 -14.57 -9.11 24.06
CA VAL A 66 -13.53 -10.15 23.95
C VAL A 66 -14.20 -11.51 24.01
N THR A 67 -14.04 -12.31 22.96
CA THR A 67 -14.62 -13.66 22.87
C THR A 67 -13.53 -14.67 22.53
N PRO A 68 -13.40 -15.76 23.29
CA PRO A 68 -12.47 -16.83 22.96
C PRO A 68 -12.82 -17.49 21.62
N LEU A 69 -11.78 -17.74 20.81
CA LEU A 69 -11.93 -18.44 19.54
C LEU A 69 -11.82 -19.96 19.73
N THR A 70 -12.70 -20.71 19.11
CA THR A 70 -12.66 -22.18 19.12
C THR A 70 -11.57 -22.77 18.21
N ARG A 71 -11.03 -21.95 17.28
CA ARG A 71 -9.94 -22.33 16.36
C ARG A 71 -8.92 -21.21 16.30
N LYS A 72 -7.64 -21.56 16.10
CA LYS A 72 -6.60 -20.56 15.81
C LYS A 72 -6.95 -19.81 14.54
N LYS A 73 -7.19 -18.53 14.68
CA LYS A 73 -7.45 -17.59 13.59
C LYS A 73 -6.69 -16.30 13.89
N THR A 74 -6.07 -15.74 12.89
CA THR A 74 -5.45 -14.41 12.97
C THR A 74 -5.99 -13.55 11.84
N GLY A 75 -6.05 -12.26 12.07
CA GLY A 75 -6.46 -11.30 11.06
C GLY A 75 -7.22 -10.12 11.63
N THR A 76 -7.37 -9.11 10.80
CA THR A 76 -8.10 -7.88 11.14
C THR A 76 -9.17 -7.65 10.09
N THR A 77 -10.38 -7.32 10.54
CA THR A 77 -11.49 -6.89 9.69
C THR A 77 -11.89 -5.49 10.12
N ILE A 78 -11.95 -4.58 9.18
CA ILE A 78 -12.43 -3.21 9.38
C ILE A 78 -13.59 -2.99 8.44
N ARG A 79 -14.74 -2.58 9.00
CA ARG A 79 -15.92 -2.16 8.26
C ARG A 79 -16.23 -0.72 8.62
N TRP A 80 -16.42 0.13 7.64
CA TRP A 80 -16.63 1.55 7.88
C TRP A 80 -17.53 2.18 6.80
N LEU A 81 -18.16 3.25 7.16
CA LEU A 81 -18.95 4.07 6.25
C LEU A 81 -18.50 5.53 6.39
N PRO A 82 -18.02 6.17 5.31
CA PRO A 82 -17.68 7.59 5.34
C PRO A 82 -18.88 8.45 5.75
N ASP A 83 -18.60 9.55 6.47
CA ASP A 83 -19.67 10.46 6.91
C ASP A 83 -19.87 11.59 5.91
N LEU A 84 -21.09 11.75 5.38
CA LEU A 84 -21.46 12.86 4.50
C LEU A 84 -21.46 14.24 5.19
N GLU A 85 -21.34 14.29 6.52
CA GLU A 85 -21.07 15.54 7.23
C GLU A 85 -19.60 15.98 7.09
N VAL A 86 -18.70 15.04 6.75
CA VAL A 86 -17.27 15.29 6.52
C VAL A 86 -16.95 15.38 5.04
N PHE A 87 -17.54 14.49 4.23
CA PHE A 87 -17.29 14.39 2.79
C PHE A 87 -18.49 14.92 2.00
N THR A 88 -18.22 15.63 0.93
CA THR A 88 -19.26 16.09 0.00
C THR A 88 -19.83 14.96 -0.87
N ASP A 89 -19.04 13.94 -1.11
CA ASP A 89 -19.38 12.75 -1.90
C ASP A 89 -18.66 11.53 -1.33
N ILE A 90 -19.32 10.39 -1.36
CA ILE A 90 -18.78 9.09 -0.93
C ILE A 90 -18.86 8.01 -2.02
N ASP A 91 -19.34 8.37 -3.21
CA ASP A 91 -19.42 7.48 -4.37
C ASP A 91 -18.05 7.38 -5.06
N ILE A 92 -17.20 6.52 -4.52
CA ILE A 92 -15.88 6.27 -5.08
C ILE A 92 -16.00 5.28 -6.25
N PRO A 93 -15.55 5.65 -7.47
CA PRO A 93 -15.58 4.76 -8.63
C PRO A 93 -14.84 3.44 -8.36
N LEU A 94 -15.41 2.32 -8.81
CA LEU A 94 -14.83 1.00 -8.61
C LEU A 94 -13.42 0.88 -9.21
N ASP A 95 -13.17 1.57 -10.33
CA ASP A 95 -11.86 1.57 -11.00
C ASP A 95 -10.76 2.16 -10.12
N TYR A 96 -11.09 3.14 -9.27
CA TYR A 96 -10.12 3.66 -8.29
C TYR A 96 -9.62 2.56 -7.35
N TYR A 97 -10.53 1.72 -6.84
CA TYR A 97 -10.14 0.59 -5.99
C TYR A 97 -9.30 -0.44 -6.75
N ARG A 98 -9.65 -0.72 -8.02
CA ARG A 98 -8.88 -1.62 -8.89
C ARG A 98 -7.44 -1.12 -9.07
N ASP A 99 -7.29 0.14 -9.40
CA ASP A 99 -5.97 0.77 -9.61
C ASP A 99 -5.13 0.75 -8.34
N VAL A 100 -5.70 1.13 -7.20
CA VAL A 100 -5.00 1.10 -5.92
C VAL A 100 -4.58 -0.32 -5.56
N MET A 101 -5.47 -1.30 -5.66
CA MET A 101 -5.16 -2.70 -5.32
C MET A 101 -4.12 -3.30 -6.27
N LYS A 102 -4.21 -3.00 -7.58
CA LYS A 102 -3.21 -3.43 -8.56
C LYS A 102 -1.83 -2.88 -8.20
N ARG A 103 -1.72 -1.57 -7.95
CA ARG A 103 -0.44 -0.94 -7.54
C ARG A 103 0.11 -1.52 -6.25
N GLN A 104 -0.76 -1.81 -5.27
CA GLN A 104 -0.34 -2.46 -4.04
C GLN A 104 0.16 -3.89 -4.28
N ALA A 105 -0.47 -4.65 -5.15
CA ALA A 105 -0.03 -5.99 -5.49
C ALA A 105 1.34 -6.00 -6.20
N VAL A 106 1.58 -5.02 -7.07
CA VAL A 106 2.86 -4.87 -7.79
C VAL A 106 4.05 -4.68 -6.85
N VAL A 107 3.89 -3.88 -5.79
CA VAL A 107 4.98 -3.55 -4.87
C VAL A 107 5.06 -4.45 -3.63
N ASN A 108 4.07 -5.32 -3.44
CA ASN A 108 4.04 -6.31 -2.38
C ASN A 108 4.04 -7.71 -2.98
N ALA A 109 5.17 -8.12 -3.54
CA ALA A 109 5.33 -9.41 -4.22
C ALA A 109 4.79 -10.59 -3.40
N GLY A 110 4.01 -11.46 -4.03
CA GLY A 110 3.42 -12.65 -3.42
C GLY A 110 2.22 -12.38 -2.51
N VAL A 111 1.76 -11.12 -2.37
CA VAL A 111 0.57 -10.78 -1.60
C VAL A 111 -0.64 -10.66 -2.51
N THR A 112 -1.68 -11.43 -2.23
CA THR A 112 -2.96 -11.36 -2.96
C THR A 112 -3.82 -10.23 -2.41
N PHE A 113 -4.22 -9.30 -3.29
CA PHE A 113 -5.22 -8.28 -3.01
C PHE A 113 -6.52 -8.67 -3.69
N ARG A 114 -7.58 -8.90 -2.92
CA ARG A 114 -8.89 -9.32 -3.42
C ARG A 114 -9.91 -8.20 -3.31
N LEU A 115 -10.43 -7.77 -4.45
CA LEU A 115 -11.56 -6.86 -4.54
C LEU A 115 -12.84 -7.66 -4.69
N ARG A 116 -13.81 -7.42 -3.80
CA ARG A 116 -15.16 -7.94 -3.92
C ARG A 116 -16.13 -6.76 -3.96
N SER A 117 -16.78 -6.56 -5.09
CA SER A 117 -17.79 -5.54 -5.28
C SER A 117 -19.19 -6.15 -5.35
N GLU A 118 -20.14 -5.58 -4.64
CA GLU A 118 -21.54 -5.99 -4.74
C GLU A 118 -22.15 -5.35 -6.00
N VAL A 119 -22.53 -6.19 -6.97
CA VAL A 119 -23.13 -5.76 -8.24
C VAL A 119 -24.67 -5.77 -8.20
N SER A 120 -25.23 -6.55 -7.30
CA SER A 120 -26.66 -6.53 -6.94
C SER A 120 -26.81 -7.20 -5.58
N ALA A 121 -27.94 -7.00 -4.90
CA ALA A 121 -28.17 -7.50 -3.55
C ALA A 121 -27.72 -8.97 -3.37
N GLY A 122 -26.69 -9.17 -2.56
CA GLY A 122 -26.09 -10.48 -2.25
C GLY A 122 -25.24 -11.10 -3.37
N ARG A 123 -25.10 -10.47 -4.53
CA ARG A 123 -24.27 -10.95 -5.64
C ARG A 123 -23.03 -10.09 -5.76
N PHE A 124 -21.87 -10.76 -5.69
CA PHE A 124 -20.57 -10.11 -5.71
C PHE A 124 -19.80 -10.50 -6.97
N ASP A 125 -19.11 -9.53 -7.55
CA ASP A 125 -18.00 -9.73 -8.47
C ASP A 125 -16.70 -9.76 -7.67
N THR A 126 -15.77 -10.64 -8.05
CA THR A 126 -14.51 -10.83 -7.33
C THR A 126 -13.35 -10.78 -8.30
N GLN A 127 -12.37 -9.94 -8.01
CA GLN A 127 -11.14 -9.78 -8.77
C GLN A 127 -9.94 -9.90 -7.84
N ASP A 128 -8.98 -10.74 -8.20
CA ASP A 128 -7.72 -10.90 -7.49
C ASP A 128 -6.58 -10.23 -8.25
N PHE A 129 -5.71 -9.54 -7.51
CA PHE A 129 -4.48 -8.97 -8.00
C PHE A 129 -3.33 -9.65 -7.26
N LEU A 130 -2.46 -10.32 -7.99
CA LEU A 130 -1.30 -11.03 -7.46
C LEU A 130 -0.15 -10.94 -8.46
N TYR A 131 0.98 -10.48 -8.01
CA TYR A 131 2.25 -10.48 -8.72
C TYR A 131 3.27 -11.22 -7.86
N GLU A 132 3.50 -12.49 -8.16
CA GLU A 132 4.38 -13.36 -7.35
C GLU A 132 5.80 -12.80 -7.24
N ASN A 133 6.31 -12.22 -8.33
CA ASN A 133 7.63 -11.60 -8.42
C ASN A 133 7.56 -10.06 -8.48
N GLY A 134 6.43 -9.46 -8.06
CA GLY A 134 6.26 -8.01 -7.97
C GLY A 134 6.42 -7.29 -9.32
N ILE A 135 7.28 -6.27 -9.36
CA ILE A 135 7.50 -5.45 -10.55
C ILE A 135 8.03 -6.23 -11.76
N ARG A 136 8.65 -7.38 -11.56
CA ARG A 136 9.12 -8.25 -12.64
C ARG A 136 7.95 -8.82 -13.45
N ASP A 137 6.94 -9.33 -12.77
CA ASP A 137 5.75 -9.86 -13.43
C ASP A 137 4.94 -8.73 -14.07
N TYR A 138 4.89 -7.59 -13.40
CA TYR A 138 4.18 -6.42 -13.89
C TYR A 138 4.78 -5.85 -15.17
N ILE A 139 6.12 -5.71 -15.25
CA ILE A 139 6.76 -5.24 -16.48
C ILE A 139 6.59 -6.24 -17.62
N ALA A 140 6.60 -7.54 -17.35
CA ALA A 140 6.35 -8.58 -18.34
C ALA A 140 4.90 -8.53 -18.87
N GLU A 141 3.91 -8.32 -17.99
CA GLU A 141 2.51 -8.10 -18.38
C GLU A 141 2.36 -6.89 -19.30
N LEU A 142 2.98 -5.76 -18.93
CA LEU A 142 2.91 -4.51 -19.70
C LEU A 142 3.66 -4.59 -21.03
N ALA A 143 4.80 -5.26 -21.09
CA ALA A 143 5.59 -5.44 -22.30
C ALA A 143 4.83 -6.21 -23.37
N GLY A 144 3.97 -7.15 -22.96
CA GLY A 144 3.17 -7.97 -23.86
C GLY A 144 4.02 -8.94 -24.70
N GLU A 145 3.48 -9.33 -25.83
CA GLU A 145 4.09 -10.39 -26.68
C GLU A 145 5.21 -9.89 -27.63
N ASP A 146 5.35 -8.58 -27.84
CA ASP A 146 6.27 -8.01 -28.83
C ASP A 146 6.94 -6.72 -28.34
N PRO A 147 7.75 -6.79 -27.26
CA PRO A 147 8.57 -5.66 -26.82
C PRO A 147 9.78 -5.47 -27.77
N ILE A 148 10.34 -4.27 -27.83
CA ILE A 148 11.59 -3.99 -28.56
C ILE A 148 12.77 -4.67 -27.85
N THR A 149 12.74 -4.71 -26.53
CA THR A 149 13.72 -5.41 -25.70
C THR A 149 13.02 -6.28 -24.68
N GLU A 150 13.67 -7.37 -24.31
CA GLU A 150 13.21 -8.15 -23.16
C GLU A 150 13.17 -7.30 -21.89
N PRO A 151 12.21 -7.55 -20.98
CA PRO A 151 12.17 -6.90 -19.68
C PRO A 151 13.43 -7.16 -18.85
N VAL A 152 14.07 -6.10 -18.42
CA VAL A 152 15.26 -6.14 -17.57
C VAL A 152 14.88 -5.74 -16.16
N CYS A 153 15.31 -6.51 -15.16
CA CYS A 153 15.14 -6.19 -13.76
C CYS A 153 16.51 -6.04 -13.09
N TRP A 154 16.65 -4.97 -12.33
CA TRP A 154 17.88 -4.67 -11.62
C TRP A 154 17.57 -4.33 -10.16
N GLU A 155 18.36 -4.92 -9.27
CA GLU A 155 18.24 -4.71 -7.84
C GLU A 155 19.58 -4.25 -7.28
N ALA A 156 19.53 -3.33 -6.34
CA ALA A 156 20.72 -2.88 -5.63
C ALA A 156 20.40 -2.44 -4.21
N GLU A 157 21.39 -2.61 -3.35
CA GLU A 157 21.39 -2.04 -2.02
C GLU A 157 22.52 -1.01 -1.90
N ARG A 158 22.22 0.10 -1.28
CA ARG A 158 23.18 1.18 -1.01
C ARG A 158 22.95 1.74 0.39
N GLN A 159 23.98 2.31 0.95
CA GLN A 159 23.86 3.16 2.13
C GLN A 159 23.73 4.60 1.67
N GLY A 160 22.83 5.33 2.30
CA GLY A 160 22.54 6.72 2.04
C GLY A 160 22.49 7.55 3.32
N ARG A 161 22.58 8.85 3.14
CA ARG A 161 22.47 9.82 4.22
C ARG A 161 21.86 11.09 3.66
N ASP A 162 20.82 11.60 4.29
CA ASP A 162 20.17 12.84 3.84
C ASP A 162 21.08 14.04 3.96
N ARG A 163 21.79 14.14 5.09
CA ARG A 163 22.75 15.19 5.41
C ARG A 163 23.85 14.63 6.28
N ALA A 164 25.00 15.33 6.34
CA ALA A 164 26.17 14.88 7.09
C ALA A 164 25.92 14.68 8.60
N ASP A 165 24.95 15.42 9.16
CA ASP A 165 24.54 15.37 10.57
C ASP A 165 23.48 14.30 10.88
N LYS A 166 23.00 13.55 9.86
CA LYS A 166 22.00 12.50 10.01
C LYS A 166 22.61 11.12 9.99
N PRO A 167 21.99 10.12 10.64
CA PRO A 167 22.43 8.74 10.55
C PRO A 167 22.33 8.22 9.12
N GLU A 168 23.15 7.25 8.81
CA GLU A 168 23.05 6.51 7.55
C GLU A 168 21.84 5.60 7.56
N TYR A 169 21.21 5.45 6.40
CA TYR A 169 20.09 4.54 6.18
C TYR A 169 20.36 3.63 4.98
N LYS A 170 19.74 2.49 4.97
CA LYS A 170 19.81 1.52 3.88
C LYS A 170 18.77 1.85 2.81
N VAL A 171 19.22 1.93 1.57
CA VAL A 171 18.35 2.08 0.39
C VAL A 171 18.35 0.79 -0.39
N LYS A 172 17.19 0.20 -0.61
CA LYS A 172 16.98 -0.89 -1.56
C LYS A 172 16.32 -0.34 -2.81
N LEU A 173 16.88 -0.64 -3.95
CA LEU A 173 16.41 -0.21 -5.25
C LEU A 173 15.97 -1.42 -6.06
N ASN A 174 14.75 -1.38 -6.54
CA ASN A 174 14.18 -2.33 -7.49
C ASN A 174 13.75 -1.57 -8.73
N ILE A 175 14.34 -1.86 -9.88
CA ILE A 175 14.06 -1.19 -11.14
C ILE A 175 13.78 -2.24 -12.20
N ALA A 176 12.68 -2.08 -12.92
CA ALA A 176 12.35 -2.89 -14.08
C ALA A 176 12.08 -1.97 -15.27
N TRP A 177 12.60 -2.32 -16.44
CA TRP A 177 12.38 -1.57 -17.66
C TRP A 177 12.38 -2.48 -18.90
N CYS A 178 11.70 -2.05 -19.92
CA CYS A 178 11.83 -2.55 -21.29
C CYS A 178 11.50 -1.40 -22.27
N PHE A 179 11.90 -1.56 -23.51
CA PHE A 179 11.51 -0.64 -24.57
C PHE A 179 10.37 -1.24 -25.37
N SER A 180 9.35 -0.41 -25.63
CA SER A 180 8.15 -0.79 -26.38
C SER A 180 7.67 0.39 -27.22
N ASN A 181 7.15 0.09 -28.41
CA ASN A 181 6.48 1.10 -29.24
C ASN A 181 5.00 1.28 -28.86
N ARG A 182 4.46 0.39 -28.00
CA ARG A 182 3.02 0.34 -27.69
C ARG A 182 2.70 0.90 -26.32
N VAL A 183 3.65 0.87 -25.40
CA VAL A 183 3.45 1.26 -24.00
C VAL A 183 4.36 2.41 -23.66
N HIS A 184 3.77 3.50 -23.21
CA HIS A 184 4.46 4.65 -22.64
C HIS A 184 4.08 4.75 -21.16
N LEU A 185 4.89 4.19 -20.29
CA LEU A 185 4.64 4.19 -18.85
C LEU A 185 5.93 4.43 -18.08
N MET A 186 5.87 5.25 -17.06
CA MET A 186 6.91 5.42 -16.06
C MET A 186 6.24 5.57 -14.71
N GLU A 187 6.41 4.59 -13.85
CA GLU A 187 5.85 4.57 -12.50
C GLU A 187 6.97 4.54 -11.46
N HIS A 188 6.76 5.26 -10.38
CA HIS A 188 7.70 5.31 -9.27
C HIS A 188 6.98 5.03 -7.96
N TYR A 189 7.68 4.34 -7.09
CA TYR A 189 7.18 3.97 -5.78
C TYR A 189 8.23 4.27 -4.71
N HIS A 190 7.78 4.64 -3.54
CA HIS A 190 8.59 4.70 -2.33
C HIS A 190 7.95 3.78 -1.30
N ASN A 191 8.62 2.68 -0.99
CA ASN A 191 8.03 1.54 -0.29
C ASN A 191 6.74 1.10 -1.02
N SER A 192 5.59 1.08 -0.34
CA SER A 192 4.32 0.74 -0.98
C SER A 192 3.52 1.95 -1.49
N SER A 193 4.09 3.17 -1.46
CA SER A 193 3.43 4.39 -1.92
C SER A 193 3.72 4.65 -3.38
N PHE A 194 2.68 4.75 -4.20
CA PHE A 194 2.77 5.26 -5.56
C PHE A 194 3.09 6.76 -5.54
N LEU A 195 4.06 7.17 -6.33
CA LEU A 195 4.51 8.56 -6.43
C LEU A 195 3.91 9.20 -7.69
N GLU A 196 2.72 9.75 -7.57
CA GLU A 196 1.98 10.35 -8.69
C GLU A 196 2.79 11.41 -9.45
N HIS A 197 3.63 12.14 -8.76
CA HIS A 197 4.48 13.19 -9.32
C HIS A 197 5.96 12.78 -9.48
N GLY A 198 6.27 11.49 -9.40
CA GLY A 198 7.61 10.92 -9.61
C GLY A 198 8.64 11.25 -8.53
N GLY A 199 8.81 12.52 -8.21
CA GLY A 199 9.73 12.97 -7.15
C GLY A 199 11.22 12.69 -7.41
N SER A 200 11.95 12.38 -6.35
CA SER A 200 13.38 12.06 -6.42
C SER A 200 13.69 10.81 -7.24
N PRO A 201 12.90 9.72 -7.18
CA PRO A 201 13.12 8.54 -8.02
C PRO A 201 13.03 8.85 -9.52
N ASP A 202 12.06 9.64 -9.97
CA ASP A 202 11.95 10.05 -11.38
C ASP A 202 13.20 10.79 -11.85
N LYS A 203 13.63 11.80 -11.08
CA LYS A 203 14.84 12.58 -11.40
C LYS A 203 16.09 11.68 -11.46
N ALA A 204 16.25 10.80 -10.49
CA ALA A 204 17.39 9.89 -10.43
C ALA A 204 17.42 8.92 -11.62
N THR A 205 16.27 8.36 -11.99
CA THR A 205 16.13 7.45 -13.12
C THR A 205 16.48 8.16 -14.43
N ARG A 206 15.93 9.34 -14.70
CA ARG A 206 16.25 10.11 -15.89
C ARG A 206 17.74 10.46 -16.01
N LEU A 207 18.33 10.93 -14.92
CA LEU A 207 19.76 11.24 -14.89
C LEU A 207 20.63 10.01 -15.12
N ALA A 208 20.25 8.85 -14.58
CA ALA A 208 20.99 7.61 -14.77
C ALA A 208 20.96 7.16 -16.25
N PHE A 209 19.79 7.21 -16.91
CA PHE A 209 19.68 6.87 -18.33
C PHE A 209 20.46 7.84 -19.20
N VAL A 210 20.36 9.15 -18.96
CA VAL A 210 21.15 10.16 -19.71
C VAL A 210 22.63 9.89 -19.55
N ALA A 211 23.12 9.72 -18.30
CA ALA A 211 24.54 9.47 -18.05
C ALA A 211 25.05 8.13 -18.64
N ALA A 212 24.18 7.13 -18.77
CA ALA A 212 24.54 5.87 -19.41
C ALA A 212 24.62 6.02 -20.93
N LEU A 213 23.66 6.72 -21.54
CA LEU A 213 23.61 6.95 -22.99
C LEU A 213 24.73 7.88 -23.48
N ASP A 214 25.07 8.92 -22.72
CA ASP A 214 26.17 9.85 -23.05
C ASP A 214 27.55 9.16 -23.05
N LYS A 215 27.68 8.02 -22.41
CA LYS A 215 28.93 7.24 -22.36
C LYS A 215 29.04 6.20 -23.49
N TYR A 216 27.96 5.91 -24.15
CA TYR A 216 27.89 4.92 -25.24
C TYR A 216 28.23 5.55 -26.58
#